data_ffe65385608a9a255c9b9707dc0a5055
#
_entry.id   ffe65385608a9a255c9b9707dc0a5055
#
_cell.length_a   1.000
_cell.length_b   1.000
_cell.length_c   1.000
_cell.angle_alpha   90.00
_cell.angle_beta   90.00
_cell.angle_gamma   90.00
#
_symmetry.space_group_name_H-M   'P 1'
#
loop_
_entity.id
_entity.type
_entity.pdbx_description
1 polymer ?
#
loop_
_entity_poly.entity_id
_entity_poly.type
_entity_poly.pdbx_seq_one_letter_code
_entity_poly.pdbx_strand_id
1 'polypeptide(L)'
;MIDLKFLRENPEVVKQNIRNKFQDQKLPLVDEVIELDAQRRTTQQQADDLKQKRNTISKQIGALMAQGKKEEAEEAKKEVAEFGDELAALDKKQAELEEEVKKRMMIIPNIIDPSVPIGKDDSENVEVQRFGEPKVPDFEIPYHTDIMEKLHGIDLDSARRVAGNGFYYLMGDIARLHSAVISYARDFMIDRGFTYCVPPFMIRSEVVTGVMSFAEMDAMMYKIEGEDLYLIGTSEHSMIGKFIDQMIPEAQLPQTLTSYSPCFRKEKGAHGIEERGVYRIHQFEKQEMIVICKPEDSMIWYDKLWKNTVDLFRSLDIPVRQLECCSGDLADLKVKSCDVEAWSPRQKKYFEVGSCSNLGDAQARRLRIRVAGENGKYFAHTLNNTVVAPPRMLIAFLENNLNADGSVNIPEVLRPYMGGKAKIEP
;
A
#
# COMPACT_ATOMS: atom_id res chain seq x y z
N MET A 1 5.88 -5.93 7.40
CA MET A 1 6.73 -6.88 8.18
C MET A 1 6.07 -7.05 9.53
N ILE A 2 5.89 -8.28 9.97
CA ILE A 2 5.35 -8.57 11.31
C ILE A 2 6.41 -8.33 12.40
N ASP A 3 5.99 -8.35 13.67
CA ASP A 3 6.90 -8.24 14.80
C ASP A 3 7.75 -9.51 14.96
N LEU A 4 9.08 -9.36 15.03
CA LEU A 4 10.01 -10.48 15.20
C LEU A 4 9.82 -11.19 16.55
N LYS A 5 9.50 -10.43 17.62
CA LYS A 5 9.20 -11.00 18.93
C LYS A 5 7.93 -11.84 18.87
N PHE A 6 6.88 -11.32 18.22
CA PHE A 6 5.64 -12.05 18.02
C PHE A 6 5.87 -13.37 17.28
N LEU A 7 6.64 -13.35 16.16
CA LEU A 7 6.98 -14.56 15.41
C LEU A 7 7.69 -15.60 16.28
N ARG A 8 8.67 -15.15 17.06
CA ARG A 8 9.45 -16.02 17.95
C ARG A 8 8.59 -16.66 19.05
N GLU A 9 7.68 -15.88 19.62
CA GLU A 9 6.81 -16.33 20.72
C GLU A 9 5.60 -17.15 20.23
N ASN A 10 5.19 -16.95 18.97
CA ASN A 10 3.99 -17.55 18.38
C ASN A 10 4.24 -18.16 16.99
N PRO A 11 5.25 -19.02 16.81
CA PRO A 11 5.62 -19.53 15.49
C PRO A 11 4.48 -20.30 14.81
N GLU A 12 3.69 -21.05 15.54
CA GLU A 12 2.60 -21.84 14.99
C GLU A 12 1.44 -20.95 14.51
N VAL A 13 1.20 -19.80 15.17
CA VAL A 13 0.23 -18.81 14.69
C VAL A 13 0.66 -18.23 13.35
N VAL A 14 1.96 -17.90 13.21
CA VAL A 14 2.50 -17.39 11.94
C VAL A 14 2.44 -18.44 10.85
N LYS A 15 2.79 -19.71 11.14
CA LYS A 15 2.69 -20.83 10.20
C LYS A 15 1.23 -21.07 9.77
N GLN A 16 0.30 -21.05 10.72
CA GLN A 16 -1.13 -21.20 10.39
C GLN A 16 -1.64 -20.07 9.50
N ASN A 17 -1.21 -18.82 9.74
CA ASN A 17 -1.51 -17.68 8.89
C ASN A 17 -0.99 -17.86 7.46
N ILE A 18 0.23 -18.38 7.30
CA ILE A 18 0.81 -18.72 6.00
C ILE A 18 -0.04 -19.78 5.27
N ARG A 19 -0.49 -20.83 5.97
CA ARG A 19 -1.40 -21.85 5.40
C ARG A 19 -2.74 -21.25 5.01
N ASN A 20 -3.32 -20.40 5.86
CA ASN A 20 -4.57 -19.71 5.57
C ASN A 20 -4.49 -18.83 4.32
N LYS A 21 -3.29 -18.32 4.00
CA LYS A 21 -3.01 -17.55 2.79
C LYS A 21 -2.59 -18.42 1.58
N PHE A 22 -2.62 -19.74 1.72
CA PHE A 22 -2.20 -20.68 0.66
C PHE A 22 -0.77 -20.47 0.15
N GLN A 23 0.14 -20.12 1.06
CA GLN A 23 1.55 -19.80 0.77
C GLN A 23 2.51 -20.77 1.44
N ASP A 24 2.21 -22.07 1.45
CA ASP A 24 2.93 -23.12 2.18
C ASP A 24 4.44 -23.17 1.88
N GLN A 25 4.85 -22.71 0.69
CA GLN A 25 6.26 -22.56 0.32
C GLN A 25 7.04 -21.60 1.23
N LYS A 26 6.35 -20.74 1.99
CA LYS A 26 6.95 -19.79 2.94
C LYS A 26 7.10 -20.37 4.36
N LEU A 27 6.53 -21.54 4.67
CA LEU A 27 6.59 -22.15 6.00
C LEU A 27 8.01 -22.31 6.54
N PRO A 28 9.01 -22.77 5.75
CA PRO A 28 10.39 -22.91 6.24
C PRO A 28 10.99 -21.59 6.72
N LEU A 29 10.59 -20.46 6.19
CA LEU A 29 11.12 -19.13 6.57
C LEU A 29 10.91 -18.83 8.05
N VAL A 30 9.85 -19.34 8.66
CA VAL A 30 9.56 -19.12 10.09
C VAL A 30 10.64 -19.75 10.96
N ASP A 31 10.99 -21.00 10.71
CA ASP A 31 12.03 -21.71 11.46
C ASP A 31 13.43 -21.13 11.19
N GLU A 32 13.71 -20.75 9.94
CA GLU A 32 14.96 -20.07 9.58
C GLU A 32 15.14 -18.75 10.32
N VAL A 33 14.08 -17.94 10.43
CA VAL A 33 14.11 -16.68 11.19
C VAL A 33 14.39 -16.94 12.66
N ILE A 34 13.77 -17.94 13.26
CA ILE A 34 13.95 -18.29 14.68
C ILE A 34 15.41 -18.70 14.92
N GLU A 35 15.98 -19.53 14.05
CA GLU A 35 17.37 -19.96 14.15
C GLU A 35 18.36 -18.80 14.00
N LEU A 36 18.18 -17.97 12.96
CA LEU A 36 19.03 -16.81 12.70
C LEU A 36 18.93 -15.77 13.83
N ASP A 37 17.74 -15.53 14.37
CA ASP A 37 17.55 -14.63 15.51
C ASP A 37 18.21 -15.18 16.79
N ALA A 38 18.18 -16.49 17.00
CA ALA A 38 18.92 -17.11 18.11
C ALA A 38 20.43 -16.90 17.98
N GLN A 39 20.99 -17.09 16.78
CA GLN A 39 22.40 -16.81 16.49
C GLN A 39 22.73 -15.33 16.67
N ARG A 40 21.87 -14.43 16.20
CA ARG A 40 22.04 -12.98 16.36
C ARG A 40 22.09 -12.58 17.84
N ARG A 41 21.18 -13.09 18.66
CA ARG A 41 21.14 -12.80 20.10
C ARG A 41 22.37 -13.35 20.82
N THR A 42 22.83 -14.55 20.47
CA THR A 42 24.07 -15.12 21.00
C THR A 42 25.27 -14.28 20.62
N THR A 43 25.38 -13.84 19.36
CA THR A 43 26.47 -12.98 18.89
C THR A 43 26.44 -11.61 19.60
N GLN A 44 25.26 -11.04 19.81
CA GLN A 44 25.09 -9.79 20.58
C GLN A 44 25.58 -9.97 22.03
N GLN A 45 25.19 -11.05 22.69
CA GLN A 45 25.63 -11.32 24.05
C GLN A 45 27.14 -11.45 24.14
N GLN A 46 27.78 -12.19 23.20
CA GLN A 46 29.24 -12.31 23.13
C GLN A 46 29.92 -10.95 22.96
N ALA A 47 29.38 -10.10 22.09
CA ALA A 47 29.91 -8.73 21.88
C ALA A 47 29.78 -7.87 23.14
N ASP A 48 28.65 -7.94 23.84
CA ASP A 48 28.40 -7.19 25.06
C ASP A 48 29.32 -7.64 26.20
N ASP A 49 29.50 -8.97 26.38
CA ASP A 49 30.42 -9.53 27.37
C ASP A 49 31.87 -9.10 27.09
N LEU A 50 32.25 -9.09 25.81
CA LEU A 50 33.61 -8.68 25.41
C LEU A 50 33.84 -7.17 25.60
N LYS A 51 32.84 -6.34 25.31
CA LYS A 51 32.89 -4.91 25.62
C LYS A 51 33.02 -4.64 27.11
N GLN A 52 32.33 -5.40 27.93
CA GLN A 52 32.47 -5.31 29.39
C GLN A 52 33.86 -5.68 29.87
N LYS A 53 34.44 -6.82 29.39
CA LYS A 53 35.80 -7.22 29.68
C LYS A 53 36.82 -6.17 29.26
N ARG A 54 36.72 -5.69 28.01
CA ARG A 54 37.58 -4.61 27.49
C ARG A 54 37.56 -3.37 28.38
N ASN A 55 36.37 -2.94 28.79
CA ASN A 55 36.25 -1.76 29.65
C ASN A 55 36.87 -1.97 31.03
N THR A 56 36.76 -3.17 31.59
CA THR A 56 37.37 -3.54 32.88
C THR A 56 38.89 -3.51 32.80
N ILE A 57 39.48 -4.15 31.78
CA ILE A 57 40.93 -4.19 31.59
C ILE A 57 41.46 -2.80 31.24
N SER A 58 40.78 -2.00 30.46
CA SER A 58 41.16 -0.62 30.18
C SER A 58 41.29 0.25 31.44
N LYS A 59 40.42 0.03 32.43
CA LYS A 59 40.51 0.72 33.74
C LYS A 59 41.72 0.21 34.52
N GLN A 60 42.02 -1.12 34.45
CA GLN A 60 43.17 -1.70 35.12
C GLN A 60 44.52 -1.14 34.56
N ILE A 61 44.61 -0.93 33.24
CA ILE A 61 45.79 -0.35 32.61
C ILE A 61 46.16 0.99 33.26
N GLY A 62 45.16 1.86 33.50
CA GLY A 62 45.38 3.14 34.19
C GLY A 62 45.96 2.94 35.60
N ALA A 63 45.43 1.99 36.35
CA ALA A 63 45.92 1.67 37.70
C ALA A 63 47.33 1.07 37.69
N LEU A 64 47.63 0.18 36.77
CA LEU A 64 48.95 -0.43 36.58
C LEU A 64 50.01 0.61 36.21
N MET A 65 49.67 1.50 35.32
CA MET A 65 50.57 2.64 34.94
C MET A 65 50.83 3.57 36.13
N ALA A 66 49.84 3.89 36.94
CA ALA A 66 50.00 4.68 38.15
C ALA A 66 50.86 4.01 39.20
N GLN A 67 50.89 2.69 39.24
CA GLN A 67 51.73 1.87 40.13
C GLN A 67 53.15 1.61 39.58
N GLY A 68 53.46 2.09 38.37
CA GLY A 68 54.77 1.89 37.70
C GLY A 68 54.97 0.51 37.10
N LYS A 69 53.98 -0.35 37.04
CA LYS A 69 54.01 -1.72 36.52
C LYS A 69 53.84 -1.71 34.96
N LYS A 70 54.90 -1.26 34.30
CA LYS A 70 54.86 -1.02 32.84
C LYS A 70 54.70 -2.28 32.01
N GLU A 71 55.34 -3.38 32.39
CA GLU A 71 55.25 -4.65 31.65
C GLU A 71 53.81 -5.24 31.70
N GLU A 72 53.22 -5.31 32.90
CA GLU A 72 51.81 -5.75 33.07
C GLU A 72 50.82 -4.82 32.33
N ALA A 73 51.10 -3.52 32.29
CA ALA A 73 50.29 -2.59 31.54
C ALA A 73 50.37 -2.79 30.00
N GLU A 74 51.56 -3.13 29.48
CA GLU A 74 51.76 -3.45 28.05
C GLU A 74 51.09 -4.76 27.63
N GLU A 75 51.12 -5.81 28.49
CA GLU A 75 50.36 -7.03 28.26
C GLU A 75 48.85 -6.78 28.22
N ALA A 76 48.32 -6.01 29.17
CA ALA A 76 46.93 -5.64 29.21
C ALA A 76 46.52 -4.80 27.99
N LYS A 77 47.39 -3.97 27.45
CA LYS A 77 47.14 -3.21 26.21
C LYS A 77 47.04 -4.14 24.98
N LYS A 78 47.87 -5.17 24.91
CA LYS A 78 47.79 -6.15 23.82
C LYS A 78 46.48 -6.93 23.88
N GLU A 79 46.06 -7.37 25.06
CA GLU A 79 44.78 -8.03 25.27
C GLU A 79 43.59 -7.14 24.84
N VAL A 80 43.61 -5.85 25.19
CA VAL A 80 42.61 -4.86 24.74
C VAL A 80 42.60 -4.68 23.22
N ALA A 81 43.78 -4.76 22.57
CA ALA A 81 43.86 -4.68 21.11
C ALA A 81 43.25 -5.93 20.45
N GLU A 82 43.51 -7.15 20.98
CA GLU A 82 42.91 -8.39 20.49
C GLU A 82 41.38 -8.36 20.62
N PHE A 83 40.83 -7.82 21.72
CA PHE A 83 39.40 -7.59 21.87
C PHE A 83 38.81 -6.64 20.81
N GLY A 84 39.60 -5.67 20.33
CA GLY A 84 39.20 -4.78 19.25
C GLY A 84 38.90 -5.54 17.95
N ASP A 85 39.80 -6.43 17.56
CA ASP A 85 39.66 -7.25 16.35
C ASP A 85 38.50 -8.26 16.49
N GLU A 86 38.36 -8.90 17.63
CA GLU A 86 37.28 -9.85 17.92
C GLU A 86 35.91 -9.14 17.92
N LEU A 87 35.82 -7.94 18.51
CA LEU A 87 34.59 -7.12 18.47
C LEU A 87 34.23 -6.71 17.05
N ALA A 88 35.21 -6.33 16.23
CA ALA A 88 34.95 -6.00 14.83
C ALA A 88 34.37 -7.19 14.05
N ALA A 89 34.90 -8.40 14.32
CA ALA A 89 34.38 -9.63 13.71
C ALA A 89 32.95 -9.97 14.19
N LEU A 90 32.66 -9.79 15.48
CA LEU A 90 31.33 -9.99 16.06
C LEU A 90 30.31 -8.95 15.52
N ASP A 91 30.69 -7.66 15.45
CA ASP A 91 29.83 -6.60 14.91
C ASP A 91 29.52 -6.87 13.43
N LYS A 92 30.48 -7.34 12.63
CA LYS A 92 30.24 -7.76 11.24
C LYS A 92 29.26 -8.92 11.16
N LYS A 93 29.48 -9.97 11.95
CA LYS A 93 28.58 -11.13 12.02
C LYS A 93 27.17 -10.73 12.45
N GLN A 94 27.06 -9.84 13.42
CA GLN A 94 25.79 -9.28 13.87
C GLN A 94 25.04 -8.60 12.72
N ALA A 95 25.70 -7.73 11.96
CA ALA A 95 25.11 -7.03 10.82
C ALA A 95 24.67 -8.01 9.71
N GLU A 96 25.46 -9.03 9.42
CA GLU A 96 25.11 -10.08 8.46
C GLU A 96 23.86 -10.86 8.90
N LEU A 97 23.78 -11.25 10.18
CA LEU A 97 22.63 -11.96 10.74
C LEU A 97 21.36 -11.08 10.75
N GLU A 98 21.49 -9.80 11.09
CA GLU A 98 20.38 -8.84 11.04
C GLU A 98 19.82 -8.71 9.63
N GLU A 99 20.68 -8.61 8.62
CA GLU A 99 20.26 -8.54 7.22
C GLU A 99 19.57 -9.84 6.75
N GLU A 100 20.09 -11.00 7.14
CA GLU A 100 19.48 -12.30 6.80
C GLU A 100 18.13 -12.52 7.48
N VAL A 101 17.96 -12.08 8.73
CA VAL A 101 16.67 -12.06 9.42
C VAL A 101 15.69 -11.13 8.69
N LYS A 102 16.14 -9.91 8.39
CA LYS A 102 15.32 -8.90 7.70
C LYS A 102 14.83 -9.39 6.34
N LYS A 103 15.69 -9.98 5.52
CA LYS A 103 15.32 -10.53 4.21
C LYS A 103 14.17 -11.53 4.31
N ARG A 104 14.21 -12.45 5.27
CA ARG A 104 13.15 -13.44 5.47
C ARG A 104 11.88 -12.82 6.04
N MET A 105 12.01 -11.93 7.01
CA MET A 105 10.88 -11.21 7.60
C MET A 105 10.12 -10.35 6.56
N MET A 106 10.82 -9.85 5.55
CA MET A 106 10.21 -9.09 4.45
C MET A 106 9.34 -9.95 3.52
N ILE A 107 9.52 -11.28 3.54
CA ILE A 107 8.77 -12.23 2.69
C ILE A 107 7.60 -12.85 3.47
N ILE A 108 7.71 -12.98 4.78
CA ILE A 108 6.64 -13.53 5.63
C ILE A 108 5.44 -12.56 5.61
N PRO A 109 4.23 -13.06 5.28
CA PRO A 109 3.05 -12.21 5.18
C PRO A 109 2.60 -11.69 6.54
N ASN A 110 1.88 -10.57 6.52
CA ASN A 110 1.23 -10.02 7.70
C ASN A 110 0.16 -10.98 8.24
N ILE A 111 -0.14 -10.88 9.53
CA ILE A 111 -1.20 -11.67 10.15
C ILE A 111 -2.55 -11.08 9.74
N ILE A 112 -3.39 -11.90 9.14
CA ILE A 112 -4.74 -11.49 8.73
C ILE A 112 -5.68 -11.37 9.92
N ASP A 113 -6.64 -10.45 9.81
CA ASP A 113 -7.70 -10.29 10.81
C ASP A 113 -8.56 -11.58 10.88
N PRO A 114 -9.01 -12.00 12.09
CA PRO A 114 -9.83 -13.19 12.25
C PRO A 114 -11.15 -13.17 11.45
N SER A 115 -11.65 -12.00 11.08
CA SER A 115 -12.87 -11.84 10.28
C SER A 115 -12.66 -12.05 8.77
N VAL A 116 -11.41 -12.17 8.31
CA VAL A 116 -11.11 -12.41 6.89
C VAL A 116 -11.58 -13.80 6.48
N PRO A 117 -12.42 -13.94 5.43
CA PRO A 117 -12.85 -15.23 4.94
C PRO A 117 -11.66 -16.02 4.40
N ILE A 118 -11.63 -17.32 4.69
CA ILE A 118 -10.60 -18.21 4.16
C ILE A 118 -11.01 -18.65 2.77
N GLY A 119 -10.17 -18.36 1.78
CA GLY A 119 -10.39 -18.70 0.39
C GLY A 119 -9.08 -18.67 -0.38
N LYS A 120 -9.02 -19.35 -1.52
CA LYS A 120 -7.78 -19.58 -2.27
C LYS A 120 -7.38 -18.39 -3.15
N ASP A 121 -8.36 -17.78 -3.81
CA ASP A 121 -8.17 -16.71 -4.78
C ASP A 121 -9.41 -15.78 -4.84
N ASP A 122 -9.37 -14.78 -5.70
CA ASP A 122 -10.41 -13.75 -5.87
C ASP A 122 -11.81 -14.31 -6.18
N SER A 123 -11.91 -15.52 -6.75
CA SER A 123 -13.20 -16.17 -7.02
C SER A 123 -13.97 -16.55 -5.74
N GLU A 124 -13.27 -16.60 -4.62
CA GLU A 124 -13.83 -16.92 -3.29
C GLU A 124 -14.02 -15.67 -2.40
N ASN A 125 -13.85 -14.48 -2.95
CA ASN A 125 -14.20 -13.23 -2.28
C ASN A 125 -15.70 -13.18 -1.96
N VAL A 126 -16.06 -12.57 -0.83
CA VAL A 126 -17.41 -12.62 -0.27
C VAL A 126 -18.13 -11.29 -0.42
N GLU A 127 -19.27 -11.30 -1.14
CA GLU A 127 -20.16 -10.15 -1.16
C GLU A 127 -20.80 -9.94 0.24
N VAL A 128 -20.56 -8.76 0.81
CA VAL A 128 -21.10 -8.42 2.13
C VAL A 128 -22.45 -7.71 2.01
N GLN A 129 -22.52 -6.68 1.17
CA GLN A 129 -23.74 -5.90 0.97
C GLN A 129 -23.72 -5.10 -0.32
N ARG A 130 -24.93 -4.70 -0.75
CA ARG A 130 -25.17 -3.86 -1.92
C ARG A 130 -25.76 -2.52 -1.52
N PHE A 131 -25.48 -1.51 -2.32
CA PHE A 131 -25.96 -0.13 -2.15
C PHE A 131 -26.52 0.38 -3.47
N GLY A 132 -27.79 0.70 -3.48
CA GLY A 132 -28.54 1.07 -4.67
C GLY A 132 -29.00 -0.11 -5.51
N GLU A 133 -30.05 0.09 -6.29
CA GLU A 133 -30.67 -0.94 -7.12
C GLU A 133 -29.99 -1.00 -8.49
N PRO A 134 -29.44 -2.16 -8.88
CA PRO A 134 -28.91 -2.36 -10.22
C PRO A 134 -30.01 -2.21 -11.26
N LYS A 135 -29.77 -1.39 -12.26
CA LYS A 135 -30.70 -1.18 -13.37
C LYS A 135 -30.06 -1.62 -14.67
N VAL A 136 -30.88 -2.17 -15.57
CA VAL A 136 -30.50 -2.47 -16.95
C VAL A 136 -31.52 -1.76 -17.84
N PRO A 137 -31.09 -0.82 -18.70
CA PRO A 137 -32.00 -0.13 -19.60
C PRO A 137 -32.56 -1.10 -20.66
N ASP A 138 -33.60 -0.69 -21.35
CA ASP A 138 -34.26 -1.44 -22.41
C ASP A 138 -33.58 -1.30 -23.79
N PHE A 139 -32.43 -0.61 -23.83
CA PHE A 139 -31.60 -0.48 -25.03
C PHE A 139 -30.20 -1.09 -24.78
N GLU A 140 -29.51 -1.43 -25.88
CA GLU A 140 -28.17 -1.97 -25.84
C GLU A 140 -27.16 -0.88 -25.46
N ILE A 141 -26.32 -1.17 -24.44
CA ILE A 141 -25.24 -0.30 -24.02
C ILE A 141 -23.98 -0.69 -24.81
N PRO A 142 -23.41 0.22 -25.62
CA PRO A 142 -22.17 -0.02 -26.32
C PRO A 142 -20.98 -0.21 -25.37
N TYR A 143 -19.87 -0.70 -25.90
CA TYR A 143 -18.62 -0.74 -25.16
C TYR A 143 -18.16 0.70 -24.78
N HIS A 144 -17.51 0.86 -23.66
CA HIS A 144 -17.18 2.20 -23.14
C HIS A 144 -16.35 3.05 -24.12
N THR A 145 -15.46 2.46 -24.91
CA THR A 145 -14.71 3.19 -25.92
C THR A 145 -15.61 3.66 -27.04
N ASP A 146 -16.60 2.85 -27.45
CA ASP A 146 -17.55 3.24 -28.51
C ASP A 146 -18.42 4.41 -28.07
N ILE A 147 -18.80 4.45 -26.77
CA ILE A 147 -19.50 5.60 -26.18
C ILE A 147 -18.61 6.84 -26.24
N MET A 148 -17.35 6.72 -25.78
CA MET A 148 -16.41 7.84 -25.77
C MET A 148 -16.07 8.33 -27.19
N GLU A 149 -15.93 7.43 -28.18
CA GLU A 149 -15.68 7.79 -29.58
C GLU A 149 -16.86 8.56 -30.18
N LYS A 150 -18.10 8.14 -29.93
CA LYS A 150 -19.30 8.88 -30.36
C LYS A 150 -19.40 10.28 -29.75
N LEU A 151 -18.87 10.45 -28.55
CA LEU A 151 -18.77 11.74 -27.87
C LEU A 151 -17.50 12.53 -28.23
N HIS A 152 -16.73 12.08 -29.22
CA HIS A 152 -15.44 12.65 -29.62
C HIS A 152 -14.45 12.83 -28.45
N GLY A 153 -14.50 11.90 -27.47
CA GLY A 153 -13.84 12.05 -26.18
C GLY A 153 -12.59 11.19 -25.98
N ILE A 154 -12.22 10.32 -26.95
CA ILE A 154 -11.07 9.43 -26.82
C ILE A 154 -10.36 9.22 -28.16
N ASP A 155 -9.00 9.11 -28.10
CA ASP A 155 -8.17 8.73 -29.24
C ASP A 155 -7.12 7.70 -28.79
N LEU A 156 -7.43 6.43 -28.99
CA LEU A 156 -6.53 5.33 -28.67
C LEU A 156 -5.47 5.09 -29.76
N ASP A 157 -5.75 5.44 -31.01
CA ASP A 157 -4.82 5.22 -32.11
C ASP A 157 -3.62 6.17 -32.02
N SER A 158 -3.86 7.44 -31.69
CA SER A 158 -2.77 8.38 -31.43
C SER A 158 -1.97 7.98 -30.19
N ALA A 159 -2.62 7.53 -29.13
CA ALA A 159 -1.94 7.05 -27.93
C ALA A 159 -1.02 5.86 -28.23
N ARG A 160 -1.49 4.92 -29.06
CA ARG A 160 -0.69 3.76 -29.51
C ARG A 160 0.56 4.19 -30.27
N ARG A 161 0.46 5.19 -31.14
CA ARG A 161 1.62 5.71 -31.90
C ARG A 161 2.63 6.42 -30.99
N VAL A 162 2.17 7.08 -29.92
CA VAL A 162 3.03 7.87 -29.04
C VAL A 162 3.66 7.01 -27.93
N ALA A 163 2.89 6.14 -27.30
CA ALA A 163 3.29 5.46 -26.06
C ALA A 163 3.09 3.94 -26.08
N GLY A 164 2.42 3.40 -27.10
CA GLY A 164 2.05 1.99 -27.17
C GLY A 164 0.64 1.71 -26.64
N ASN A 165 0.34 0.42 -26.49
CA ASN A 165 -0.95 -0.01 -25.92
C ASN A 165 -1.02 0.31 -24.40
N GLY A 166 -2.24 0.45 -23.87
CA GLY A 166 -2.44 0.75 -22.45
C GLY A 166 -2.30 2.22 -22.07
N PHE A 167 -2.34 3.11 -23.07
CA PHE A 167 -2.40 4.56 -22.91
C PHE A 167 -3.59 5.13 -23.67
N TYR A 168 -3.94 6.38 -23.39
CA TYR A 168 -5.09 7.03 -24.00
C TYR A 168 -4.86 8.54 -24.13
N TYR A 169 -5.57 9.15 -25.08
CA TYR A 169 -5.90 10.58 -25.05
C TYR A 169 -7.38 10.70 -24.72
N LEU A 170 -7.71 11.51 -23.72
CA LEU A 170 -9.08 11.97 -23.48
C LEU A 170 -9.23 13.39 -24.03
N MET A 171 -10.39 13.69 -24.59
CA MET A 171 -10.65 14.97 -25.25
C MET A 171 -12.03 15.52 -24.91
N GLY A 172 -12.23 16.81 -25.13
CA GLY A 172 -13.54 17.46 -25.03
C GLY A 172 -14.22 17.26 -23.68
N ASP A 173 -15.49 16.98 -23.72
CA ASP A 173 -16.30 16.82 -22.51
C ASP A 173 -15.95 15.54 -21.72
N ILE A 174 -15.40 14.52 -22.36
CA ILE A 174 -14.91 13.30 -21.62
C ILE A 174 -13.67 13.67 -20.81
N ALA A 175 -12.72 14.43 -21.37
CA ALA A 175 -11.56 14.91 -20.61
C ALA A 175 -11.98 15.82 -19.45
N ARG A 176 -12.99 16.67 -19.68
CA ARG A 176 -13.58 17.51 -18.64
C ARG A 176 -14.24 16.68 -17.56
N LEU A 177 -15.01 15.66 -17.92
CA LEU A 177 -15.64 14.72 -16.98
C LEU A 177 -14.62 14.00 -16.12
N HIS A 178 -13.52 13.55 -16.72
CA HIS A 178 -12.39 12.96 -16.01
C HIS A 178 -11.83 13.89 -14.92
N SER A 179 -11.57 15.14 -15.28
CA SER A 179 -11.09 16.14 -14.31
C SER A 179 -12.17 16.52 -13.27
N ALA A 180 -13.42 16.55 -13.69
CA ALA A 180 -14.57 16.87 -12.84
C ALA A 180 -14.75 15.83 -11.71
N VAL A 181 -14.67 14.53 -12.02
CA VAL A 181 -14.83 13.49 -10.99
C VAL A 181 -13.68 13.49 -9.99
N ILE A 182 -12.46 13.80 -10.43
CA ILE A 182 -11.30 13.95 -9.52
C ILE A 182 -11.49 15.18 -8.63
N SER A 183 -11.88 16.31 -9.18
CA SER A 183 -12.10 17.54 -8.42
C SER A 183 -13.23 17.39 -7.42
N TYR A 184 -14.32 16.75 -7.81
CA TYR A 184 -15.43 16.42 -6.93
C TYR A 184 -14.98 15.48 -5.80
N ALA A 185 -14.24 14.42 -6.11
CA ALA A 185 -13.73 13.48 -5.12
C ALA A 185 -12.79 14.15 -4.12
N ARG A 186 -11.93 15.06 -4.57
CA ARG A 186 -11.07 15.86 -3.70
C ARG A 186 -11.90 16.68 -2.71
N ASP A 187 -12.85 17.44 -3.20
CA ASP A 187 -13.67 18.33 -2.37
C ASP A 187 -14.56 17.52 -1.41
N PHE A 188 -15.11 16.40 -1.89
CA PHE A 188 -15.87 15.44 -1.08
C PHE A 188 -15.06 14.93 0.12
N MET A 189 -13.77 14.68 -0.05
CA MET A 189 -12.90 14.23 1.05
C MET A 189 -12.48 15.39 1.97
N ILE A 190 -12.22 16.57 1.43
CA ILE A 190 -11.94 17.77 2.24
C ILE A 190 -13.14 18.09 3.15
N ASP A 191 -14.36 18.02 2.64
CA ASP A 191 -15.59 18.25 3.41
C ASP A 191 -15.79 17.20 4.52
N ARG A 192 -15.15 16.02 4.41
CA ARG A 192 -15.13 14.97 5.42
C ARG A 192 -13.94 15.07 6.40
N GLY A 193 -13.20 16.19 6.37
CA GLY A 193 -12.12 16.48 7.30
C GLY A 193 -10.77 15.90 6.94
N PHE A 194 -10.57 15.44 5.68
CA PHE A 194 -9.28 14.97 5.21
C PHE A 194 -8.44 16.15 4.70
N THR A 195 -7.17 16.17 5.05
CA THR A 195 -6.22 17.16 4.54
C THR A 195 -5.78 16.79 3.12
N TYR A 196 -6.00 17.69 2.17
CA TYR A 196 -5.57 17.48 0.78
C TYR A 196 -4.08 17.69 0.60
N CYS A 197 -3.43 16.74 -0.09
CA CYS A 197 -2.01 16.74 -0.38
C CYS A 197 -1.73 16.40 -1.84
N VAL A 198 -0.73 17.07 -2.42
CA VAL A 198 -0.11 16.68 -3.70
C VAL A 198 1.29 16.17 -3.38
N PRO A 199 1.55 14.85 -3.46
CA PRO A 199 2.81 14.26 -3.06
C PRO A 199 3.82 14.24 -4.21
N PRO A 200 5.10 13.91 -3.95
CA PRO A 200 6.04 13.52 -5.00
C PRO A 200 5.55 12.32 -5.79
N PHE A 201 5.69 12.32 -7.11
CA PHE A 201 5.26 11.23 -8.00
C PHE A 201 6.37 10.22 -8.30
N MET A 202 7.55 10.46 -7.76
CA MET A 202 8.70 9.56 -7.76
C MET A 202 9.19 9.35 -6.35
N ILE A 203 9.56 8.12 -6.00
CA ILE A 203 9.99 7.73 -4.66
C ILE A 203 11.24 6.85 -4.73
N ARG A 204 12.02 6.85 -3.65
CA ARG A 204 13.23 6.04 -3.53
C ARG A 204 12.88 4.56 -3.25
N SER A 205 13.82 3.67 -3.56
CA SER A 205 13.70 2.22 -3.34
C SER A 205 13.33 1.86 -1.90
N GLU A 206 13.87 2.58 -0.92
CA GLU A 206 13.56 2.37 0.50
C GLU A 206 12.08 2.57 0.81
N VAL A 207 11.45 3.58 0.21
CA VAL A 207 10.00 3.81 0.36
C VAL A 207 9.22 2.71 -0.35
N VAL A 208 9.61 2.34 -1.58
CA VAL A 208 8.95 1.26 -2.35
C VAL A 208 8.92 -0.03 -1.53
N THR A 209 10.08 -0.49 -1.05
CA THR A 209 10.17 -1.72 -0.24
C THR A 209 9.51 -1.62 1.13
N GLY A 210 9.26 -0.40 1.59
CA GLY A 210 8.50 -0.14 2.82
C GLY A 210 6.99 -0.31 2.66
N VAL A 211 6.43 -0.01 1.47
CA VAL A 211 4.99 0.05 1.25
C VAL A 211 4.40 -1.16 0.52
N MET A 212 5.21 -1.98 -0.13
CA MET A 212 4.76 -3.16 -0.87
C MET A 212 5.73 -4.33 -0.76
N SER A 213 5.29 -5.51 -1.19
CA SER A 213 6.15 -6.69 -1.32
C SER A 213 7.09 -6.60 -2.53
N PHE A 214 8.15 -7.40 -2.53
CA PHE A 214 9.07 -7.47 -3.67
C PHE A 214 8.39 -7.97 -4.96
N ALA A 215 7.42 -8.88 -4.83
CA ALA A 215 6.66 -9.39 -5.97
C ALA A 215 5.79 -8.30 -6.60
N GLU A 216 5.10 -7.52 -5.76
CA GLU A 216 4.31 -6.36 -6.23
C GLU A 216 5.21 -5.30 -6.88
N MET A 217 6.38 -5.02 -6.30
CA MET A 217 7.35 -4.08 -6.85
C MET A 217 7.78 -4.47 -8.27
N ASP A 218 8.15 -5.73 -8.50
CA ASP A 218 8.56 -6.22 -9.84
C ASP A 218 7.41 -6.16 -10.86
N ALA A 219 6.21 -6.51 -10.44
CA ALA A 219 5.03 -6.55 -11.30
C ALA A 219 4.51 -5.14 -11.66
N MET A 220 4.67 -4.17 -10.78
CA MET A 220 4.01 -2.86 -10.88
C MET A 220 4.94 -1.70 -11.23
N MET A 221 6.13 -1.61 -10.61
CA MET A 221 6.88 -0.35 -10.54
C MET A 221 7.76 -0.10 -11.76
N TYR A 222 7.66 1.11 -12.35
CA TYR A 222 8.65 1.64 -13.29
C TYR A 222 9.81 2.27 -12.53
N LYS A 223 11.04 1.90 -12.89
CA LYS A 223 12.27 2.47 -12.34
C LYS A 223 12.86 3.47 -13.32
N ILE A 224 13.36 4.59 -12.83
CA ILE A 224 14.15 5.55 -13.61
C ILE A 224 15.56 5.00 -13.77
N GLU A 225 16.03 4.90 -15.02
CA GLU A 225 17.37 4.41 -15.32
C GLU A 225 18.44 5.37 -14.80
N GLY A 226 19.43 4.81 -14.12
CA GLY A 226 20.56 5.58 -13.57
C GLY A 226 20.27 6.29 -12.24
N GLU A 227 19.06 6.19 -11.72
CA GLU A 227 18.68 6.85 -10.47
C GLU A 227 17.99 5.89 -9.48
N ASP A 228 18.07 6.21 -8.18
CA ASP A 228 17.27 5.52 -7.14
C ASP A 228 15.88 6.17 -7.04
N LEU A 229 15.14 6.15 -8.15
CA LEU A 229 13.78 6.68 -8.24
C LEU A 229 12.88 5.71 -9.00
N TYR A 230 11.63 5.64 -8.52
CA TYR A 230 10.55 4.86 -9.10
C TYR A 230 9.32 5.73 -9.27
N LEU A 231 8.62 5.59 -10.39
CA LEU A 231 7.30 6.21 -10.56
C LEU A 231 6.27 5.53 -9.64
N ILE A 232 5.46 6.31 -8.95
CA ILE A 232 4.44 5.76 -8.04
C ILE A 232 3.33 5.04 -8.80
N GLY A 233 2.86 3.91 -8.28
CA GLY A 233 1.67 3.21 -8.76
C GLY A 233 0.37 3.68 -8.10
N THR A 234 0.50 4.47 -7.03
CA THR A 234 -0.57 5.12 -6.27
C THR A 234 0.04 6.19 -5.37
N SER A 235 -0.70 7.24 -5.05
CA SER A 235 -0.24 8.26 -4.10
C SER A 235 -0.05 7.71 -2.68
N GLU A 236 -0.69 6.59 -2.32
CA GLU A 236 -0.44 5.88 -1.06
C GLU A 236 1.06 5.70 -0.80
N HIS A 237 1.81 5.26 -1.80
CA HIS A 237 3.24 4.99 -1.66
C HIS A 237 4.00 6.21 -1.16
N SER A 238 3.79 7.34 -1.78
CA SER A 238 4.44 8.61 -1.43
C SER A 238 3.91 9.17 -0.11
N MET A 239 2.60 9.04 0.13
CA MET A 239 1.96 9.57 1.33
C MET A 239 2.35 8.81 2.60
N ILE A 240 2.49 7.49 2.53
CA ILE A 240 3.04 6.69 3.63
C ILE A 240 4.52 7.00 3.81
N GLY A 241 5.27 7.11 2.70
CA GLY A 241 6.68 7.51 2.70
C GLY A 241 6.96 8.86 3.35
N LYS A 242 5.98 9.79 3.37
CA LYS A 242 6.07 11.08 4.08
C LYS A 242 6.46 10.91 5.54
N PHE A 243 6.10 9.81 6.16
CA PHE A 243 6.30 9.55 7.59
C PHE A 243 7.53 8.68 7.90
N ILE A 244 8.35 8.35 6.89
CA ILE A 244 9.58 7.56 7.10
C ILE A 244 10.44 8.15 8.22
N ASP A 245 10.91 7.30 9.15
CA ASP A 245 11.72 7.67 10.32
C ASP A 245 11.06 8.66 11.30
N GLN A 246 9.76 8.91 11.17
CA GLN A 246 9.08 9.86 12.05
C GLN A 246 8.67 9.23 13.38
N MET A 247 8.76 10.06 14.43
CA MET A 247 8.14 9.82 15.72
C MET A 247 6.95 10.78 15.87
N ILE A 248 5.75 10.27 15.66
CA ILE A 248 4.51 11.06 15.66
C ILE A 248 4.02 11.20 17.11
N PRO A 249 3.79 12.41 17.62
CA PRO A 249 3.10 12.59 18.89
C PRO A 249 1.69 11.97 18.82
N GLU A 250 1.31 11.18 19.81
CA GLU A 250 0.00 10.48 19.82
C GLU A 250 -1.19 11.44 19.68
N ALA A 251 -1.07 12.66 20.26
CA ALA A 251 -2.10 13.70 20.15
C ALA A 251 -2.34 14.20 18.70
N GLN A 252 -1.45 13.89 17.76
CA GLN A 252 -1.60 14.22 16.34
C GLN A 252 -2.31 13.12 15.54
N LEU A 253 -2.67 12.02 16.16
CA LEU A 253 -3.42 10.95 15.53
C LEU A 253 -4.93 11.13 15.73
N PRO A 254 -5.77 10.70 14.77
CA PRO A 254 -5.38 10.16 13.47
C PRO A 254 -4.90 11.24 12.50
N GLN A 255 -3.96 10.88 11.60
CA GLN A 255 -3.67 11.66 10.41
C GLN A 255 -4.59 11.20 9.28
N THR A 256 -5.46 12.06 8.82
CA THR A 256 -6.42 11.77 7.75
C THR A 256 -6.08 12.62 6.53
N LEU A 257 -5.58 11.97 5.48
CA LEU A 257 -5.03 12.62 4.31
C LEU A 257 -5.77 12.15 3.06
N THR A 258 -5.98 13.05 2.11
CA THR A 258 -6.43 12.70 0.76
C THR A 258 -5.46 13.26 -0.25
N SER A 259 -5.12 12.48 -1.27
CA SER A 259 -4.09 12.85 -2.22
C SER A 259 -4.48 12.53 -3.66
N TYR A 260 -4.10 13.43 -4.54
CA TYR A 260 -4.17 13.24 -5.98
C TYR A 260 -2.80 12.86 -6.53
N SER A 261 -2.77 11.93 -7.46
CA SER A 261 -1.59 11.69 -8.29
C SER A 261 -1.93 11.03 -9.62
N PRO A 262 -1.07 11.19 -10.65
CA PRO A 262 -0.93 10.17 -11.68
C PRO A 262 -0.41 8.87 -11.04
N CYS A 263 -0.76 7.75 -11.65
CA CYS A 263 -0.36 6.42 -11.25
C CYS A 263 0.23 5.71 -12.47
N PHE A 264 1.36 5.04 -12.27
CA PHE A 264 2.08 4.35 -13.33
C PHE A 264 2.25 2.89 -12.96
N ARG A 265 1.77 1.96 -13.80
CA ARG A 265 1.83 0.53 -13.54
C ARG A 265 2.26 -0.26 -14.76
N LYS A 266 3.22 -1.15 -14.59
CA LYS A 266 3.66 -2.07 -15.65
C LYS A 266 2.58 -3.06 -16.07
N GLU A 267 1.66 -3.40 -15.16
CA GLU A 267 0.61 -4.42 -15.37
C GLU A 267 1.19 -5.77 -15.86
N LYS A 268 2.40 -6.12 -15.39
CA LYS A 268 3.11 -7.33 -15.79
C LYS A 268 2.35 -8.58 -15.29
N GLY A 269 2.04 -9.49 -16.20
CA GLY A 269 1.32 -10.72 -15.87
C GLY A 269 -0.20 -10.58 -15.79
N ALA A 270 -0.72 -9.39 -16.01
CA ALA A 270 -2.16 -9.18 -16.10
C ALA A 270 -2.66 -9.66 -17.47
N HIS A 271 -3.35 -10.79 -17.50
CA HIS A 271 -4.04 -11.32 -18.66
C HIS A 271 -5.53 -11.34 -18.39
N GLY A 272 -6.36 -10.83 -19.29
CA GLY A 272 -7.80 -10.86 -19.10
C GLY A 272 -8.59 -10.15 -20.19
N ILE A 273 -9.90 -10.31 -20.11
CA ILE A 273 -10.91 -10.07 -21.15
C ILE A 273 -11.01 -8.62 -21.62
N GLU A 274 -10.40 -7.66 -20.94
CA GLU A 274 -10.53 -6.23 -21.25
C GLU A 274 -9.19 -5.54 -21.58
N GLU A 275 -8.41 -6.17 -22.46
CA GLU A 275 -7.19 -5.54 -23.01
C GLU A 275 -7.51 -4.34 -23.93
N ARG A 276 -8.74 -4.28 -24.45
CA ARG A 276 -9.25 -3.16 -25.23
C ARG A 276 -9.87 -2.11 -24.30
N GLY A 277 -9.55 -0.84 -24.54
CA GLY A 277 -10.15 0.28 -23.84
C GLY A 277 -9.31 0.77 -22.66
N VAL A 278 -9.97 1.24 -21.61
CA VAL A 278 -9.34 1.98 -20.50
C VAL A 278 -9.50 1.31 -19.12
N TYR A 279 -9.89 0.03 -19.11
CA TYR A 279 -10.07 -0.71 -17.88
C TYR A 279 -8.74 -1.06 -17.19
N ARG A 280 -7.74 -1.50 -17.98
CA ARG A 280 -6.40 -1.83 -17.52
C ARG A 280 -5.36 -1.11 -18.38
N ILE A 281 -4.66 -0.18 -17.76
CA ILE A 281 -3.80 0.80 -18.44
C ILE A 281 -2.54 1.06 -17.63
N HIS A 282 -1.49 1.54 -18.30
CA HIS A 282 -0.19 1.82 -17.69
C HIS A 282 -0.12 3.16 -16.98
N GLN A 283 -0.99 4.10 -17.36
CA GLN A 283 -1.06 5.44 -16.77
C GLN A 283 -2.51 5.82 -16.53
N PHE A 284 -2.82 6.23 -15.30
CA PHE A 284 -4.12 6.76 -14.92
C PHE A 284 -3.97 7.76 -13.78
N GLU A 285 -5.04 8.39 -13.37
CA GLU A 285 -5.06 9.32 -12.23
C GLU A 285 -5.96 8.79 -11.13
N LYS A 286 -5.64 9.16 -9.90
CA LYS A 286 -6.38 8.69 -8.74
C LYS A 286 -6.42 9.72 -7.63
N GLN A 287 -7.59 9.85 -6.99
CA GLN A 287 -7.74 10.46 -5.68
C GLN A 287 -7.78 9.35 -4.64
N GLU A 288 -6.96 9.44 -3.61
CA GLU A 288 -6.74 8.42 -2.59
C GLU A 288 -7.08 8.95 -1.19
N MET A 289 -7.45 8.04 -0.28
CA MET A 289 -7.56 8.27 1.16
C MET A 289 -6.44 7.53 1.89
N ILE A 290 -5.76 8.19 2.81
CA ILE A 290 -4.72 7.61 3.64
C ILE A 290 -4.98 7.96 5.10
N VAL A 291 -4.88 6.96 5.98
CA VAL A 291 -5.01 7.15 7.42
C VAL A 291 -3.80 6.57 8.14
N ILE A 292 -3.23 7.37 9.04
CA ILE A 292 -2.25 6.93 10.04
C ILE A 292 -2.95 7.03 11.39
N CYS A 293 -3.08 5.92 12.11
CA CYS A 293 -3.86 5.89 13.36
C CYS A 293 -3.24 4.98 14.42
N LYS A 294 -3.87 4.98 15.60
CA LYS A 294 -3.58 4.02 16.67
C LYS A 294 -4.05 2.63 16.27
N PRO A 295 -3.40 1.56 16.80
CA PRO A 295 -3.83 0.18 16.54
C PRO A 295 -5.31 -0.08 16.85
N GLU A 296 -5.80 0.43 18.00
CA GLU A 296 -7.18 0.25 18.43
C GLU A 296 -8.23 0.93 17.54
N ASP A 297 -7.84 1.96 16.80
CA ASP A 297 -8.73 2.70 15.90
C ASP A 297 -8.74 2.12 14.48
N SER A 298 -7.87 1.17 14.19
CA SER A 298 -7.58 0.67 12.85
C SER A 298 -8.82 0.13 12.12
N MET A 299 -9.63 -0.71 12.78
CA MET A 299 -10.83 -1.28 12.18
C MET A 299 -11.97 -0.24 12.03
N ILE A 300 -12.04 0.74 12.94
CA ILE A 300 -13.01 1.85 12.84
C ILE A 300 -12.72 2.68 11.59
N TRP A 301 -11.43 2.96 11.31
CA TRP A 301 -11.03 3.67 10.11
C TRP A 301 -11.20 2.85 8.84
N TYR A 302 -10.97 1.54 8.89
CA TYR A 302 -11.25 0.64 7.78
C TYR A 302 -12.70 0.78 7.31
N ASP A 303 -13.65 0.70 8.25
CA ASP A 303 -15.07 0.82 7.92
C ASP A 303 -15.44 2.22 7.38
N LYS A 304 -14.86 3.27 7.94
CA LYS A 304 -15.08 4.64 7.43
C LYS A 304 -14.54 4.81 6.01
N LEU A 305 -13.39 4.22 5.69
CA LEU A 305 -12.73 4.40 4.41
C LEU A 305 -13.51 3.76 3.26
N TRP A 306 -13.89 2.48 3.36
CA TRP A 306 -14.65 1.86 2.27
C TRP A 306 -16.01 2.52 2.08
N LYS A 307 -16.64 2.95 3.18
CA LYS A 307 -17.91 3.66 3.14
C LYS A 307 -17.84 5.00 2.44
N ASN A 308 -16.75 5.74 2.56
CA ASN A 308 -16.53 6.98 1.82
C ASN A 308 -16.61 6.77 0.31
N THR A 309 -16.02 5.69 -0.20
CA THR A 309 -16.11 5.36 -1.63
C THR A 309 -17.53 4.98 -2.04
N VAL A 310 -18.22 4.18 -1.23
CA VAL A 310 -19.64 3.86 -1.45
C VAL A 310 -20.48 5.13 -1.52
N ASP A 311 -20.32 6.04 -0.56
CA ASP A 311 -21.08 7.29 -0.49
C ASP A 311 -20.82 8.18 -1.71
N LEU A 312 -19.57 8.26 -2.18
CA LEU A 312 -19.22 9.00 -3.39
C LEU A 312 -19.93 8.44 -4.63
N PHE A 313 -19.83 7.15 -4.87
CA PHE A 313 -20.47 6.51 -6.02
C PHE A 313 -21.99 6.61 -5.94
N ARG A 314 -22.58 6.48 -4.75
CA ARG A 314 -24.02 6.66 -4.55
C ARG A 314 -24.48 8.10 -4.80
N SER A 315 -23.65 9.09 -4.48
CA SER A 315 -23.96 10.50 -4.81
C SER A 315 -23.99 10.77 -6.33
N LEU A 316 -23.40 9.87 -7.12
CA LEU A 316 -23.41 9.86 -8.58
C LEU A 316 -24.45 8.91 -9.17
N ASP A 317 -25.37 8.38 -8.34
CA ASP A 317 -26.41 7.41 -8.71
C ASP A 317 -25.89 6.08 -9.27
N ILE A 318 -24.64 5.73 -8.99
CA ILE A 318 -24.03 4.47 -9.41
C ILE A 318 -24.24 3.41 -8.32
N PRO A 319 -24.92 2.28 -8.61
CA PRO A 319 -25.01 1.16 -7.67
C PRO A 319 -23.66 0.51 -7.45
N VAL A 320 -23.34 0.18 -6.19
CA VAL A 320 -22.09 -0.46 -5.80
C VAL A 320 -22.33 -1.61 -4.83
N ARG A 321 -21.34 -2.49 -4.69
CA ARG A 321 -21.29 -3.49 -3.63
C ARG A 321 -19.97 -3.46 -2.91
N GLN A 322 -19.96 -3.97 -1.67
CA GLN A 322 -18.76 -4.28 -0.90
C GLN A 322 -18.43 -5.77 -1.07
N LEU A 323 -17.22 -6.07 -1.51
CA LEU A 323 -16.70 -7.41 -1.71
C LEU A 323 -15.50 -7.61 -0.78
N GLU A 324 -15.65 -8.44 0.26
CA GLU A 324 -14.56 -8.75 1.19
C GLU A 324 -13.57 -9.70 0.54
N CYS A 325 -12.30 -9.33 0.54
CA CYS A 325 -11.23 -10.17 0.00
C CYS A 325 -10.93 -11.34 0.92
N CYS A 326 -10.84 -12.54 0.37
CA CYS A 326 -10.46 -13.74 1.10
C CYS A 326 -8.94 -13.80 1.34
N SER A 327 -8.52 -14.69 2.21
CA SER A 327 -7.13 -14.81 2.68
C SER A 327 -6.10 -15.03 1.56
N GLY A 328 -6.45 -15.79 0.53
CA GLY A 328 -5.56 -16.07 -0.61
C GLY A 328 -5.42 -14.92 -1.60
N ASP A 329 -6.41 -14.01 -1.63
CA ASP A 329 -6.39 -12.82 -2.48
C ASP A 329 -5.68 -11.62 -1.81
N LEU A 330 -5.51 -11.64 -0.49
CA LEU A 330 -4.83 -10.56 0.24
C LEU A 330 -3.35 -10.48 -0.10
N ALA A 331 -2.88 -9.30 -0.54
CA ALA A 331 -1.47 -9.01 -0.64
C ALA A 331 -0.75 -9.18 0.72
N ASP A 332 0.56 -9.43 0.68
CA ASP A 332 1.32 -9.88 1.86
C ASP A 332 1.34 -8.89 3.04
N LEU A 333 1.22 -7.60 2.78
CA LEU A 333 1.23 -6.60 3.84
C LEU A 333 -0.15 -6.34 4.46
N LYS A 334 -1.23 -6.81 3.82
CA LYS A 334 -2.60 -6.51 4.25
C LYS A 334 -3.05 -7.40 5.40
N VAL A 335 -3.68 -6.76 6.39
CA VAL A 335 -4.40 -7.43 7.49
C VAL A 335 -5.81 -7.78 7.06
N LYS A 336 -6.45 -6.86 6.33
CA LYS A 336 -7.81 -6.98 5.82
C LYS A 336 -7.98 -6.06 4.61
N SER A 337 -8.79 -6.48 3.65
CA SER A 337 -9.12 -5.68 2.47
C SER A 337 -10.53 -5.98 1.98
N CYS A 338 -11.18 -4.97 1.45
CA CYS A 338 -12.38 -5.17 0.64
C CYS A 338 -12.34 -4.28 -0.60
N ASP A 339 -12.97 -4.76 -1.65
CA ASP A 339 -13.19 -3.97 -2.84
C ASP A 339 -14.55 -3.30 -2.80
N VAL A 340 -14.62 -2.10 -3.34
CA VAL A 340 -15.88 -1.48 -3.74
C VAL A 340 -16.00 -1.72 -5.24
N GLU A 341 -17.07 -2.37 -5.63
CA GLU A 341 -17.35 -2.69 -7.02
C GLU A 341 -18.59 -1.94 -7.52
N ALA A 342 -18.52 -1.38 -8.71
CA ALA A 342 -19.62 -0.66 -9.35
C ALA A 342 -20.40 -1.57 -10.31
N TRP A 343 -21.69 -1.33 -10.41
CA TRP A 343 -22.56 -2.03 -11.34
C TRP A 343 -22.27 -1.64 -12.80
N SER A 344 -22.09 -2.65 -13.65
CA SER A 344 -22.06 -2.50 -15.10
C SER A 344 -23.38 -3.00 -15.70
N PRO A 345 -24.28 -2.10 -16.16
CA PRO A 345 -25.51 -2.51 -16.82
C PRO A 345 -25.25 -3.27 -18.12
N ARG A 346 -24.15 -2.96 -18.82
CA ARG A 346 -23.74 -3.66 -20.06
C ARG A 346 -23.38 -5.13 -19.79
N GLN A 347 -22.55 -5.37 -18.78
CA GLN A 347 -22.10 -6.72 -18.43
C GLN A 347 -23.05 -7.46 -17.50
N LYS A 348 -24.01 -6.74 -16.88
CA LYS A 348 -24.91 -7.25 -15.83
C LYS A 348 -24.16 -7.87 -14.67
N LYS A 349 -23.04 -7.26 -14.29
CA LYS A 349 -22.19 -7.66 -13.17
C LYS A 349 -21.52 -6.44 -12.52
N TYR A 350 -20.97 -6.65 -11.34
CA TYR A 350 -20.13 -5.65 -10.66
C TYR A 350 -18.68 -5.82 -11.08
N PHE A 351 -17.91 -4.73 -11.03
CA PHE A 351 -16.47 -4.72 -11.25
C PHE A 351 -15.78 -3.72 -10.31
N GLU A 352 -14.54 -4.01 -9.96
CA GLU A 352 -13.75 -3.23 -9.01
C GLU A 352 -13.51 -1.79 -9.47
N VAL A 353 -13.84 -0.84 -8.60
CA VAL A 353 -13.57 0.60 -8.79
C VAL A 353 -12.75 1.19 -7.65
N GLY A 354 -12.54 0.48 -6.57
CA GLY A 354 -11.71 0.88 -5.46
C GLY A 354 -11.40 -0.29 -4.55
N SER A 355 -10.25 -0.25 -3.88
CA SER A 355 -9.82 -1.26 -2.93
C SER A 355 -9.38 -0.61 -1.63
N CYS A 356 -10.08 -0.94 -0.54
CA CYS A 356 -9.80 -0.48 0.81
C CYS A 356 -8.89 -1.48 1.52
N SER A 357 -7.81 -1.01 2.12
CA SER A 357 -6.83 -1.87 2.76
C SER A 357 -6.45 -1.38 4.16
N ASN A 358 -6.43 -2.31 5.10
CA ASN A 358 -5.80 -2.16 6.40
C ASN A 358 -4.49 -2.94 6.39
N LEU A 359 -3.37 -2.25 6.56
CA LEU A 359 -2.02 -2.83 6.56
C LEU A 359 -1.51 -3.12 7.98
N GLY A 360 -2.29 -2.75 9.00
CA GLY A 360 -1.81 -2.82 10.39
C GLY A 360 -0.51 -2.02 10.55
N ASP A 361 0.46 -2.60 11.23
CA ASP A 361 1.77 -1.99 11.45
C ASP A 361 2.85 -2.41 10.43
N ALA A 362 2.50 -3.17 9.39
CA ALA A 362 3.48 -3.73 8.47
C ALA A 362 4.33 -2.67 7.75
N GLN A 363 3.71 -1.65 7.20
CA GLN A 363 4.41 -0.55 6.54
C GLN A 363 5.17 0.32 7.57
N ALA A 364 4.55 0.60 8.70
CA ALA A 364 5.15 1.39 9.76
C ALA A 364 6.43 0.75 10.31
N ARG A 365 6.47 -0.57 10.46
CA ARG A 365 7.70 -1.29 10.88
C ARG A 365 8.80 -1.19 9.84
N ARG A 366 8.48 -1.33 8.57
CA ARG A 366 9.44 -1.21 7.47
C ARG A 366 10.03 0.20 7.34
N LEU A 367 9.19 1.22 7.50
CA LEU A 367 9.54 2.63 7.35
C LEU A 367 9.86 3.33 8.68
N ARG A 368 9.84 2.59 9.80
CA ARG A 368 10.14 3.11 11.14
C ARG A 368 9.23 4.27 11.56
N ILE A 369 7.93 4.15 11.24
CA ILE A 369 6.90 5.12 11.61
C ILE A 369 6.40 4.78 13.01
N ARG A 370 6.84 5.51 14.01
CA ARG A 370 6.53 5.26 15.41
C ARG A 370 5.65 6.37 15.99
N VAL A 371 4.95 6.03 17.05
CA VAL A 371 4.12 6.94 17.83
C VAL A 371 4.70 7.07 19.22
N ALA A 372 4.81 8.31 19.70
CA ALA A 372 5.16 8.61 21.09
C ALA A 372 3.88 8.67 21.93
N GLY A 373 3.50 7.54 22.55
CA GLY A 373 2.35 7.41 23.42
C GLY A 373 2.70 7.60 24.89
N GLU A 374 1.67 7.76 25.74
CA GLU A 374 1.83 7.93 27.19
C GLU A 374 2.51 6.73 27.86
N ASN A 375 2.23 5.52 27.38
CA ASN A 375 2.76 4.26 27.92
C ASN A 375 3.98 3.74 27.18
N GLY A 376 4.60 4.57 26.34
CA GLY A 376 5.78 4.19 25.55
C GLY A 376 5.60 4.35 24.06
N LYS A 377 6.59 3.88 23.31
CA LYS A 377 6.61 3.97 21.85
C LYS A 377 5.99 2.73 21.23
N TYR A 378 5.22 2.93 20.16
CA TYR A 378 4.65 1.85 19.36
C TYR A 378 4.64 2.20 17.88
N PHE A 379 4.39 1.22 17.01
CA PHE A 379 4.23 1.44 15.58
C PHE A 379 2.80 1.87 15.24
N ALA A 380 2.67 2.88 14.38
CA ALA A 380 1.37 3.28 13.86
C ALA A 380 0.74 2.20 12.99
N HIS A 381 -0.58 2.23 12.85
CA HIS A 381 -1.29 1.50 11.79
C HIS A 381 -1.53 2.40 10.59
N THR A 382 -1.48 1.81 9.40
CA THR A 382 -1.68 2.51 8.13
C THR A 382 -2.83 1.88 7.35
N LEU A 383 -3.67 2.72 6.77
CA LEU A 383 -4.80 2.32 5.95
C LEU A 383 -4.88 3.21 4.71
N ASN A 384 -5.43 2.67 3.65
CA ASN A 384 -5.72 3.41 2.44
C ASN A 384 -6.98 2.91 1.76
N ASN A 385 -7.55 3.76 0.91
CA ASN A 385 -8.62 3.41 0.01
C ASN A 385 -8.67 4.37 -1.17
N THR A 386 -9.08 3.89 -2.31
CA THR A 386 -9.38 4.72 -3.48
C THR A 386 -10.64 5.51 -3.25
N VAL A 387 -10.58 6.84 -3.39
CA VAL A 387 -11.79 7.68 -3.48
C VAL A 387 -12.40 7.49 -4.86
N VAL A 388 -11.62 7.77 -5.89
CA VAL A 388 -11.98 7.56 -7.29
C VAL A 388 -10.73 7.36 -8.13
N ALA A 389 -10.81 6.46 -9.09
CA ALA A 389 -9.77 6.21 -10.08
C ALA A 389 -10.38 6.15 -11.49
N PRO A 390 -10.51 7.29 -12.17
CA PRO A 390 -10.78 7.24 -13.60
C PRO A 390 -9.59 6.57 -14.30
N PRO A 391 -9.76 5.77 -15.29
CA PRO A 391 -10.92 5.56 -16.15
C PRO A 391 -11.93 4.47 -15.72
N ARG A 392 -11.64 3.58 -14.76
CA ARG A 392 -12.65 2.58 -14.33
C ARG A 392 -13.94 3.23 -13.87
N MET A 393 -13.82 4.30 -13.10
CA MET A 393 -14.96 5.10 -12.69
C MET A 393 -15.74 5.64 -13.90
N LEU A 394 -15.05 6.09 -14.96
CA LEU A 394 -15.71 6.59 -16.17
C LEU A 394 -16.51 5.50 -16.89
N ILE A 395 -16.02 4.24 -16.88
CA ILE A 395 -16.77 3.11 -17.43
C ILE A 395 -18.11 2.96 -16.71
N ALA A 396 -18.07 2.89 -15.37
CA ALA A 396 -19.28 2.80 -14.56
C ALA A 396 -20.19 4.02 -14.76
N PHE A 397 -19.63 5.22 -14.79
CA PHE A 397 -20.36 6.46 -14.98
C PHE A 397 -21.09 6.50 -16.32
N LEU A 398 -20.38 6.22 -17.41
CA LEU A 398 -20.94 6.26 -18.77
C LEU A 398 -22.04 5.21 -18.94
N GLU A 399 -21.80 3.98 -18.49
CA GLU A 399 -22.79 2.91 -18.61
C GLU A 399 -24.08 3.16 -17.80
N ASN A 400 -23.97 3.76 -16.60
CA ASN A 400 -25.11 4.03 -15.72
C ASN A 400 -25.85 5.33 -16.06
N ASN A 401 -25.26 6.24 -16.83
CA ASN A 401 -25.83 7.55 -17.16
C ASN A 401 -26.12 7.72 -18.66
N LEU A 402 -25.93 6.67 -19.47
CA LEU A 402 -26.18 6.71 -20.90
C LEU A 402 -27.69 6.75 -21.18
N ASN A 403 -28.10 7.60 -22.13
CA ASN A 403 -29.45 7.66 -22.70
C ASN A 403 -29.51 6.91 -24.03
N ALA A 404 -30.74 6.57 -24.46
CA ALA A 404 -30.97 5.86 -25.72
C ALA A 404 -30.50 6.65 -26.97
N ASP A 405 -30.48 8.00 -26.87
CA ASP A 405 -29.99 8.90 -27.93
C ASP A 405 -28.44 9.02 -27.98
N GLY A 406 -27.74 8.35 -27.07
CA GLY A 406 -26.27 8.39 -26.95
C GLY A 406 -25.72 9.52 -26.09
N SER A 407 -26.59 10.43 -25.59
CA SER A 407 -26.20 11.44 -24.61
C SER A 407 -25.91 10.79 -23.23
N VAL A 408 -25.10 11.47 -22.41
CA VAL A 408 -24.77 11.01 -21.05
C VAL A 408 -25.22 12.05 -20.04
N ASN A 409 -26.04 11.66 -19.09
CA ASN A 409 -26.51 12.54 -18.02
C ASN A 409 -25.39 12.89 -17.05
N ILE A 410 -25.36 14.13 -16.59
CA ILE A 410 -24.46 14.60 -15.54
C ILE A 410 -25.27 14.78 -14.25
N PRO A 411 -25.00 13.96 -13.20
CA PRO A 411 -25.62 14.14 -11.90
C PRO A 411 -25.45 15.56 -11.36
N GLU A 412 -26.42 16.02 -10.62
CA GLU A 412 -26.49 17.42 -10.15
C GLU A 412 -25.23 17.83 -9.37
N VAL A 413 -24.72 16.95 -8.50
CA VAL A 413 -23.52 17.20 -7.69
C VAL A 413 -22.25 17.42 -8.51
N LEU A 414 -22.22 16.94 -9.75
CA LEU A 414 -21.06 17.04 -10.64
C LEU A 414 -21.15 18.23 -11.62
N ARG A 415 -22.34 18.80 -11.83
CA ARG A 415 -22.57 19.90 -12.79
C ARG A 415 -21.70 21.14 -12.53
N PRO A 416 -21.45 21.57 -11.28
CA PRO A 416 -20.52 22.69 -11.02
C PRO A 416 -19.14 22.51 -11.63
N TYR A 417 -18.64 21.28 -11.64
CA TYR A 417 -17.32 20.92 -12.21
C TYR A 417 -17.37 20.76 -13.74
N MET A 418 -18.57 20.65 -14.31
CA MET A 418 -18.83 20.54 -15.76
C MET A 418 -19.31 21.84 -16.40
N GLY A 419 -19.14 22.99 -15.70
CA GLY A 419 -19.62 24.30 -16.18
C GLY A 419 -21.14 24.41 -16.28
N GLY A 420 -21.84 23.68 -15.41
CA GLY A 420 -23.30 23.68 -15.36
C GLY A 420 -23.98 22.75 -16.38
N LYS A 421 -23.23 22.00 -17.19
CA LYS A 421 -23.81 21.06 -18.15
C LYS A 421 -24.60 19.97 -17.43
N ALA A 422 -25.83 19.72 -17.88
CA ALA A 422 -26.67 18.64 -17.40
C ALA A 422 -26.50 17.35 -18.21
N LYS A 423 -25.93 17.44 -19.43
CA LYS A 423 -25.68 16.32 -20.33
C LYS A 423 -24.39 16.53 -21.14
N ILE A 424 -23.79 15.46 -21.58
CA ILE A 424 -22.80 15.41 -22.68
C ILE A 424 -23.57 14.90 -23.89
N GLU A 425 -23.51 15.63 -24.99
CA GLU A 425 -24.24 15.33 -26.24
C GLU A 425 -23.26 14.74 -27.27
N PRO A 426 -23.70 13.78 -28.16
CA PRO A 426 -22.89 13.28 -29.26
C PRO A 426 -22.44 14.35 -30.26
#